data_9dd39fd753ba543f018b17e273055356
#
_entry.id   9dd39fd753ba543f018b17e273055356
#
_cell.length_a   1.000
_cell.length_b   1.000
_cell.length_c   1.000
_cell.angle_alpha   90.00
_cell.angle_beta   90.00
_cell.angle_gamma   90.00
#
_symmetry.space_group_name_H-M   'P 1'
#
loop_
_entity.id
_entity.type
_entity.pdbx_description
1 polymer ?
#
loop_
_entity_poly.entity_id
_entity_poly.type
_entity_poly.pdbx_seq_one_letter_code
_entity_poly.pdbx_strand_id
1 'polypeptide(L)'
;QFLMCYTFGNFYIINIVFAVQLLHISGFWALVLFTAVSGILIWSRVNRVSLRELCIKTGIICKKILQGSMGMRGALYRVCNRIKAVLKRSVRLFYYKVICNTLQWILVGTVIIALFWIYGRNLLLTYGYCASDIPVHLNWINEMVRGNLFSDGVYPFGFHCMIYYLHTVFRVDTYAILCVF
;
A
#
# COMPACT_ATOMS: atom_id res chain seq x y z
N GLN A 1 13.75 -0.37 10.15
CA GLN A 1 13.27 -1.09 8.95
C GLN A 1 11.79 -0.80 8.65
N PHE A 2 10.88 -0.86 9.64
CA PHE A 2 9.46 -0.59 9.42
C PHE A 2 9.20 0.83 8.88
N LEU A 3 9.78 1.85 9.52
CA LEU A 3 9.65 3.24 9.09
C LEU A 3 10.17 3.45 7.66
N MET A 4 11.30 2.83 7.31
CA MET A 4 11.81 2.85 5.94
C MET A 4 10.84 2.23 4.95
N CYS A 5 10.31 1.03 5.26
CA CYS A 5 9.34 0.38 4.38
C CYS A 5 8.06 1.21 4.21
N TYR A 6 7.59 1.84 5.28
CA TYR A 6 6.44 2.73 5.26
C TYR A 6 6.69 3.95 4.38
N THR A 7 7.82 4.64 4.59
CA THR A 7 8.20 5.84 3.81
C THR A 7 8.38 5.50 2.33
N PHE A 8 9.11 4.41 2.01
CA PHE A 8 9.28 3.97 0.63
C PHE A 8 7.96 3.52 0.00
N GLY A 9 7.09 2.86 0.75
CA GLY A 9 5.77 2.45 0.28
C GLY A 9 4.91 3.65 -0.11
N ASN A 10 4.83 4.65 0.75
CA ASN A 10 4.10 5.89 0.47
C ASN A 10 4.69 6.62 -0.74
N PHE A 11 6.01 6.82 -0.77
CA PHE A 11 6.68 7.43 -1.90
C PHE A 11 6.42 6.69 -3.21
N TYR A 12 6.46 5.36 -3.19
CA TYR A 12 6.18 4.53 -4.35
C TYR A 12 4.75 4.73 -4.86
N ILE A 13 3.75 4.68 -3.97
CA ILE A 13 2.34 4.86 -4.33
C ILE A 13 2.10 6.27 -4.92
N ILE A 14 2.63 7.29 -4.27
CA ILE A 14 2.51 8.69 -4.74
C ILE A 14 3.05 8.83 -6.17
N ASN A 15 4.23 8.27 -6.45
CA ASN A 15 4.83 8.34 -7.77
C ASN A 15 4.04 7.54 -8.83
N ILE A 16 3.47 6.38 -8.47
CA ILE A 16 2.61 5.62 -9.38
C ILE A 16 1.36 6.42 -9.74
N VAL A 17 0.68 6.99 -8.75
CA VAL A 17 -0.53 7.80 -8.99
C VAL A 17 -0.17 9.00 -9.86
N PHE A 18 0.91 9.69 -9.53
CA PHE A 18 1.37 10.85 -10.28
C PHE A 18 1.66 10.51 -11.75
N ALA A 19 2.39 9.41 -12.00
CA ALA A 19 2.71 8.96 -13.35
C ALA A 19 1.44 8.61 -14.15
N VAL A 20 0.51 7.87 -13.54
CA VAL A 20 -0.74 7.47 -14.20
C VAL A 20 -1.62 8.68 -14.50
N GLN A 21 -1.68 9.66 -13.60
CA GLN A 21 -2.42 10.90 -13.79
C GLN A 21 -1.80 11.79 -14.90
N LEU A 22 -0.48 11.92 -14.92
CA LEU A 22 0.21 12.68 -15.98
C LEU A 22 0.01 12.08 -17.38
N LEU A 23 -0.13 10.76 -17.45
CA LEU A 23 -0.40 10.06 -18.70
C LEU A 23 -1.88 10.11 -19.09
N HIS A 24 -2.74 10.72 -18.28
CA HIS A 24 -4.21 10.75 -18.48
C HIS A 24 -4.85 9.36 -18.63
N ILE A 25 -4.23 8.31 -18.06
CA ILE A 25 -4.73 6.93 -18.05
C ILE A 25 -5.28 6.58 -16.65
N SER A 26 -5.94 7.54 -16.02
CA SER A 26 -6.47 7.34 -14.67
C SER A 26 -7.54 6.27 -14.64
N GLY A 27 -7.41 5.32 -13.69
CA GLY A 27 -8.42 4.28 -13.48
C GLY A 27 -7.87 3.07 -12.72
N PHE A 28 -8.79 2.25 -12.23
CA PHE A 28 -8.46 1.06 -11.44
C PHE A 28 -7.42 0.15 -12.11
N TRP A 29 -7.66 -0.22 -13.37
CA TRP A 29 -6.77 -1.15 -14.09
C TRP A 29 -5.40 -0.56 -14.35
N ALA A 30 -5.32 0.74 -14.66
CA ALA A 30 -4.04 1.40 -14.86
C ALA A 30 -3.22 1.40 -13.56
N LEU A 31 -3.82 1.79 -12.45
CA LEU A 31 -3.13 1.76 -11.15
C LEU A 31 -2.67 0.36 -10.77
N VAL A 32 -3.52 -0.65 -10.90
CA VAL A 32 -3.17 -2.04 -10.58
C VAL A 32 -2.04 -2.54 -11.48
N LEU A 33 -2.12 -2.31 -12.79
CA LEU A 33 -1.09 -2.75 -13.74
C LEU A 33 0.25 -2.04 -13.49
N PHE A 34 0.24 -0.71 -13.34
CA PHE A 34 1.47 0.04 -13.09
C PHE A 34 2.11 -0.37 -11.74
N THR A 35 1.30 -0.55 -10.70
CA THR A 35 1.79 -1.03 -9.41
C THR A 35 2.37 -2.43 -9.51
N ALA A 36 1.70 -3.35 -10.20
CA ALA A 36 2.17 -4.73 -10.35
C ALA A 36 3.46 -4.80 -11.18
N VAL A 37 3.49 -4.15 -12.34
CA VAL A 37 4.64 -4.17 -13.25
C VAL A 37 5.86 -3.53 -12.61
N SER A 38 5.72 -2.32 -12.08
CA SER A 38 6.85 -1.62 -11.43
C SER A 38 7.30 -2.35 -10.16
N GLY A 39 6.38 -2.92 -9.38
CA GLY A 39 6.72 -3.76 -8.22
C GLY A 39 7.53 -4.99 -8.60
N ILE A 40 7.16 -5.69 -9.68
CA ILE A 40 7.93 -6.83 -10.22
C ILE A 40 9.31 -6.39 -10.70
N LEU A 41 9.41 -5.25 -11.38
CA LEU A 41 10.68 -4.70 -11.85
C LEU A 41 11.61 -4.36 -10.68
N ILE A 42 11.11 -3.66 -9.67
CA ILE A 42 11.87 -3.31 -8.46
C ILE A 42 12.31 -4.58 -7.74
N TRP A 43 11.39 -5.53 -7.53
CA TRP A 43 11.70 -6.79 -6.88
C TRP A 43 12.78 -7.59 -7.64
N SER A 44 12.67 -7.66 -8.97
CA SER A 44 13.65 -8.31 -9.84
C SER A 44 15.04 -7.67 -9.69
N ARG A 45 15.10 -6.33 -9.69
CA ARG A 45 16.36 -5.58 -9.52
C ARG A 45 16.99 -5.80 -8.14
N VAL A 46 16.17 -5.71 -7.08
CA VAL A 46 16.64 -5.88 -5.69
C VAL A 46 17.17 -7.31 -5.46
N ASN A 47 16.48 -8.31 -5.99
CA ASN A 47 16.86 -9.71 -5.81
C ASN A 47 17.85 -10.22 -6.88
N ARG A 48 18.27 -9.37 -7.81
CA ARG A 48 19.16 -9.73 -8.93
C ARG A 48 18.65 -10.93 -9.76
N VAL A 49 17.32 -11.07 -9.85
CA VAL A 49 16.68 -12.13 -10.64
C VAL A 49 16.39 -11.59 -12.03
N SER A 50 16.85 -12.29 -13.07
CA SER A 50 16.55 -11.90 -14.45
C SER A 50 15.05 -12.05 -14.73
N LEU A 51 14.44 -11.05 -15.37
CA LEU A 51 13.03 -11.12 -15.81
C LEU A 51 12.80 -12.33 -16.73
N ARG A 52 13.78 -12.68 -17.54
CA ARG A 52 13.72 -13.86 -18.39
C ARG A 52 13.56 -15.16 -17.59
N GLU A 53 14.33 -15.32 -16.51
CA GLU A 53 14.17 -16.48 -15.61
C GLU A 53 12.81 -16.51 -14.93
N LEU A 54 12.29 -15.34 -14.55
CA LEU A 54 10.98 -15.23 -13.95
C LEU A 54 9.89 -15.68 -14.93
N CYS A 55 9.93 -15.20 -16.16
CA CYS A 55 9.01 -15.60 -17.24
C CYS A 55 9.10 -17.10 -17.54
N ILE A 56 10.31 -17.66 -17.62
CA ILE A 56 10.50 -19.09 -17.86
C ILE A 56 9.90 -19.91 -16.70
N LYS A 57 10.21 -19.57 -15.45
CA LYS A 57 9.67 -20.25 -14.25
C LYS A 57 8.15 -20.17 -14.18
N THR A 58 7.59 -19.01 -14.48
CA THR A 58 6.12 -18.80 -14.50
C THR A 58 5.48 -19.62 -15.63
N GLY A 59 6.08 -19.60 -16.84
CA GLY A 59 5.62 -20.39 -17.97
C GLY A 59 5.62 -21.90 -17.70
N ILE A 60 6.66 -22.41 -17.03
CA ILE A 60 6.73 -23.83 -16.64
C ILE A 60 5.61 -24.17 -15.63
N ILE A 61 5.33 -23.29 -14.66
CA ILE A 61 4.26 -23.48 -13.70
C ILE A 61 2.89 -23.47 -14.38
N CYS A 62 2.64 -22.50 -15.26
CA CYS A 62 1.41 -22.42 -16.05
C CYS A 62 1.22 -23.66 -16.91
N LYS A 63 2.27 -24.14 -17.60
CA LYS A 63 2.24 -25.35 -18.41
C LYS A 63 1.90 -26.58 -17.57
N LYS A 64 2.46 -26.73 -16.37
CA LYS A 64 2.15 -27.82 -15.44
C LYS A 64 0.72 -27.78 -14.93
N ILE A 65 0.16 -26.61 -14.74
CA ILE A 65 -1.24 -26.43 -14.33
C ILE A 65 -2.17 -26.82 -15.50
N LEU A 66 -1.87 -26.34 -16.72
CA LEU A 66 -2.65 -26.63 -17.92
C LEU A 66 -2.63 -28.11 -18.32
N GLN A 67 -1.51 -28.79 -18.09
CA GLN A 67 -1.34 -30.21 -18.36
C GLN A 67 -1.99 -31.13 -17.29
N GLY A 68 -2.68 -30.55 -16.29
CA GLY A 68 -3.33 -31.30 -15.23
C GLY A 68 -2.39 -32.04 -14.27
N SER A 69 -1.06 -31.97 -14.51
CA SER A 69 -0.04 -32.61 -13.66
C SER A 69 0.09 -31.93 -12.29
N MET A 70 -0.47 -30.75 -12.13
CA MET A 70 -0.53 -30.01 -10.88
C MET A 70 -1.92 -29.36 -10.74
N GLY A 71 -2.80 -29.99 -9.98
CA GLY A 71 -4.11 -29.41 -9.70
C GLY A 71 -3.97 -28.03 -9.07
N MET A 72 -4.86 -27.09 -9.44
CA MET A 72 -4.89 -25.71 -8.94
C MET A 72 -4.91 -25.67 -7.41
N ARG A 73 -5.58 -26.65 -6.77
CA ARG A 73 -5.59 -26.83 -5.30
C ARG A 73 -4.21 -27.11 -4.73
N GLY A 74 -3.38 -27.92 -5.40
CA GLY A 74 -2.01 -28.23 -4.96
C GLY A 74 -1.04 -27.05 -5.12
N ALA A 75 -1.22 -26.22 -6.14
CA ALA A 75 -0.46 -24.98 -6.33
C ALA A 75 -0.81 -23.96 -5.24
N LEU A 76 -2.09 -23.72 -5.00
CA LEU A 76 -2.59 -22.85 -3.93
C LEU A 76 -2.12 -23.33 -2.55
N TYR A 77 -2.20 -24.63 -2.26
CA TYR A 77 -1.72 -25.18 -0.98
C TYR A 77 -0.23 -24.92 -0.75
N ARG A 78 0.63 -25.07 -1.78
CA ARG A 78 2.07 -24.76 -1.67
C ARG A 78 2.32 -23.28 -1.44
N VAL A 79 1.60 -22.40 -2.12
CA VAL A 79 1.69 -20.94 -1.92
C VAL A 79 1.24 -20.58 -0.50
N CYS A 80 0.10 -21.08 -0.05
CA CYS A 80 -0.37 -20.86 1.32
C CYS A 80 0.61 -21.36 2.39
N ASN A 81 1.22 -22.52 2.19
CA ASN A 81 2.22 -23.04 3.14
C ASN A 81 3.50 -22.22 3.16
N ARG A 82 3.95 -21.69 2.01
CA ARG A 82 5.08 -20.74 1.97
C ARG A 82 4.74 -19.45 2.70
N ILE A 83 3.57 -18.89 2.45
CA ILE A 83 3.09 -17.68 3.14
C ILE A 83 3.03 -17.94 4.65
N LYS A 84 2.45 -19.04 5.10
CA LYS A 84 2.39 -19.42 6.52
C LYS A 84 3.79 -19.57 7.14
N ALA A 85 4.73 -20.17 6.42
CA ALA A 85 6.11 -20.34 6.89
C ALA A 85 6.84 -18.99 7.04
N VAL A 86 6.69 -18.09 6.05
CA VAL A 86 7.24 -16.74 6.09
C VAL A 86 6.60 -15.94 7.23
N LEU A 87 5.28 -16.00 7.37
CA LEU A 87 4.55 -15.31 8.43
C LEU A 87 5.00 -15.79 9.81
N LYS A 88 5.09 -17.12 10.02
CA LYS A 88 5.56 -17.72 11.28
C LYS A 88 7.00 -17.29 11.63
N ARG A 89 7.88 -17.22 10.60
CA ARG A 89 9.26 -16.73 10.77
C ARG A 89 9.28 -15.25 11.15
N SER A 90 8.50 -14.43 10.48
CA SER A 90 8.41 -12.98 10.74
C SER A 90 7.86 -12.70 12.13
N VAL A 91 6.80 -13.39 12.54
CA VAL A 91 6.22 -13.27 13.90
C VAL A 91 7.25 -13.70 14.97
N ARG A 92 7.99 -14.78 14.75
CA ARG A 92 9.03 -15.22 15.69
C ARG A 92 10.18 -14.20 15.81
N LEU A 93 10.63 -13.64 14.69
CA LEU A 93 11.68 -12.60 14.68
C LEU A 93 11.19 -11.31 15.35
N PHE A 94 9.94 -10.94 15.12
CA PHE A 94 9.30 -9.80 15.77
C PHE A 94 9.22 -10.01 17.29
N TYR A 95 8.71 -11.17 17.72
CA TYR A 95 8.61 -11.52 19.13
C TYR A 95 9.99 -11.48 19.83
N TYR A 96 11.02 -12.07 19.22
CA TYR A 96 12.38 -12.03 19.76
C TYR A 96 12.93 -10.59 19.86
N LYS A 97 12.69 -9.76 18.85
CA LYS A 97 13.09 -8.35 18.82
C LYS A 97 12.36 -7.52 19.87
N VAL A 98 11.09 -7.80 20.11
CA VAL A 98 10.28 -7.12 21.14
C VAL A 98 10.82 -7.44 22.52
N ILE A 99 11.09 -8.71 22.82
CA ILE A 99 11.62 -9.12 24.13
C ILE A 99 13.03 -8.55 24.37
N CYS A 100 13.91 -8.56 23.36
CA CYS A 100 15.27 -8.05 23.51
C CYS A 100 15.36 -6.51 23.65
N ASN A 101 14.32 -5.77 23.23
CA ASN A 101 14.30 -4.31 23.27
C ASN A 101 13.06 -3.76 24.00
N THR A 102 12.71 -4.36 25.13
CA THR A 102 11.49 -4.01 25.89
C THR A 102 11.40 -2.51 26.19
N LEU A 103 12.50 -1.88 26.57
CA LEU A 103 12.53 -0.44 26.89
C LEU A 103 12.17 0.44 25.67
N GLN A 104 12.68 0.11 24.49
CA GLN A 104 12.34 0.83 23.25
C GLN A 104 10.85 0.68 22.90
N TRP A 105 10.29 -0.52 23.11
CA TRP A 105 8.88 -0.76 22.83
C TRP A 105 7.96 -0.09 23.84
N ILE A 106 8.35 0.01 25.11
CA ILE A 106 7.65 0.82 26.10
C ILE A 106 7.63 2.28 25.68
N LEU A 107 8.77 2.82 25.26
CA LEU A 107 8.88 4.21 24.80
C LEU A 107 8.04 4.46 23.56
N VAL A 108 8.11 3.60 22.56
CA VAL A 108 7.27 3.67 21.34
C VAL A 108 5.79 3.56 21.71
N GLY A 109 5.41 2.63 22.58
CA GLY A 109 4.04 2.48 23.06
C GLY A 109 3.53 3.74 23.77
N THR A 110 4.35 4.33 24.63
CA THR A 110 4.01 5.60 25.30
C THR A 110 3.79 6.73 24.31
N VAL A 111 4.66 6.87 23.31
CA VAL A 111 4.51 7.88 22.24
C VAL A 111 3.23 7.64 21.44
N ILE A 112 2.94 6.40 21.05
CA ILE A 112 1.70 6.05 20.33
C ILE A 112 0.45 6.40 21.17
N ILE A 113 0.45 6.05 22.46
CA ILE A 113 -0.66 6.35 23.38
C ILE A 113 -0.83 7.88 23.53
N ALA A 114 0.28 8.62 23.67
CA ALA A 114 0.24 10.08 23.76
C ALA A 114 -0.30 10.71 22.46
N LEU A 115 0.15 10.25 21.31
CA LEU A 115 -0.36 10.71 20.01
C LEU A 115 -1.85 10.36 19.84
N PHE A 116 -2.23 9.13 20.19
CA PHE A 116 -3.63 8.73 20.17
C PHE A 116 -4.48 9.57 21.12
N TRP A 117 -3.98 9.92 22.31
CA TRP A 117 -4.68 10.78 23.25
C TRP A 117 -4.83 12.21 22.71
N ILE A 118 -3.77 12.78 22.13
CA ILE A 118 -3.79 14.15 21.60
C ILE A 118 -4.69 14.27 20.36
N TYR A 119 -4.54 13.35 19.40
CA TYR A 119 -5.26 13.42 18.12
C TYR A 119 -6.55 12.60 18.11
N GLY A 120 -6.56 11.42 18.69
CA GLY A 120 -7.71 10.52 18.69
C GLY A 120 -8.84 10.98 19.61
N ARG A 121 -8.53 11.71 20.69
CA ARG A 121 -9.55 12.29 21.56
C ARG A 121 -10.47 13.26 20.80
N ASN A 122 -9.89 14.13 19.98
CA ASN A 122 -10.66 15.05 19.16
C ASN A 122 -11.50 14.32 18.12
N LEU A 123 -10.95 13.27 17.51
CA LEU A 123 -11.66 12.42 16.55
C LEU A 123 -12.88 11.74 17.19
N LEU A 124 -12.74 11.25 18.42
CA LEU A 124 -13.83 10.59 19.16
C LEU A 124 -14.89 11.56 19.68
N LEU A 125 -14.50 12.80 20.01
CA LEU A 125 -15.42 13.80 20.60
C LEU A 125 -16.17 14.63 19.56
N THR A 126 -15.64 14.79 18.36
CA THR A 126 -16.17 15.77 17.39
C THR A 126 -16.77 15.17 16.14
N TYR A 127 -16.87 13.84 16.02
CA TYR A 127 -17.46 13.19 14.83
C TYR A 127 -17.07 13.89 13.51
N GLY A 128 -15.78 13.94 13.25
CA GLY A 128 -15.28 14.52 12.01
C GLY A 128 -13.89 15.10 12.16
N TYR A 129 -13.31 15.38 11.03
CA TYR A 129 -12.01 16.02 10.90
C TYR A 129 -12.11 17.48 11.38
N CYS A 130 -11.51 17.79 12.52
CA CYS A 130 -11.61 19.12 13.14
C CYS A 130 -10.69 20.16 12.52
N ALA A 131 -9.78 19.78 11.67
CA ALA A 131 -8.89 20.71 10.98
C ALA A 131 -9.44 21.01 9.60
N SER A 132 -10.22 22.06 9.48
CA SER A 132 -10.66 22.75 8.27
C SER A 132 -10.68 21.93 6.95
N ASP A 133 -11.51 22.25 6.01
CA ASP A 133 -11.41 21.99 4.57
C ASP A 133 -11.57 20.55 4.06
N ILE A 134 -12.28 19.64 4.80
CA ILE A 134 -12.72 18.37 4.19
C ILE A 134 -13.34 18.60 2.80
N PRO A 135 -14.21 19.59 2.59
CA PRO A 135 -14.77 19.86 1.29
C PRO A 135 -13.72 20.19 0.22
N VAL A 136 -12.66 20.92 0.59
CA VAL A 136 -11.56 21.28 -0.34
C VAL A 136 -10.75 20.05 -0.72
N HIS A 137 -10.34 19.24 0.27
CA HIS A 137 -9.63 18.00 0.02
C HIS A 137 -10.46 17.01 -0.79
N LEU A 138 -11.75 16.90 -0.49
CA LEU A 138 -12.69 16.06 -1.23
C LEU A 138 -12.81 16.53 -2.69
N ASN A 139 -12.89 17.85 -2.92
CA ASN A 139 -12.92 18.41 -4.26
C ASN A 139 -11.67 18.06 -5.07
N TRP A 140 -10.47 18.23 -4.51
CA TRP A 140 -9.23 17.86 -5.18
C TRP A 140 -9.12 16.38 -5.52
N ILE A 141 -9.56 15.49 -4.60
CA ILE A 141 -9.57 14.05 -4.88
C ILE A 141 -10.58 13.71 -5.97
N ASN A 142 -11.75 14.35 -5.97
CA ASN A 142 -12.76 14.18 -7.02
C ASN A 142 -12.23 14.67 -8.37
N GLU A 143 -11.49 15.77 -8.41
CA GLU A 143 -10.83 16.23 -9.65
C GLU A 143 -9.77 15.23 -10.14
N MET A 144 -9.01 14.60 -9.24
CA MET A 144 -8.10 13.50 -9.61
C MET A 144 -8.87 12.30 -10.18
N VAL A 145 -10.06 11.99 -9.65
CA VAL A 145 -10.93 10.93 -10.22
C VAL A 145 -11.37 11.28 -11.64
N ARG A 146 -11.56 12.57 -11.93
CA ARG A 146 -11.88 13.08 -13.28
C ARG A 146 -10.65 13.18 -14.21
N GLY A 147 -9.46 12.92 -13.69
CA GLY A 147 -8.20 13.00 -14.43
C GLY A 147 -7.51 14.36 -14.38
N ASN A 148 -7.96 15.27 -13.55
CA ASN A 148 -7.40 16.60 -13.37
C ASN A 148 -6.46 16.62 -12.15
N LEU A 149 -5.16 16.45 -12.39
CA LEU A 149 -4.17 16.44 -11.29
C LEU A 149 -3.96 17.82 -10.66
N PHE A 150 -4.08 18.90 -11.43
CA PHE A 150 -3.77 20.26 -11.02
C PHE A 150 -4.98 21.19 -11.21
N SER A 151 -6.09 20.91 -10.53
CA SER A 151 -7.33 21.68 -10.73
C SER A 151 -7.24 23.14 -10.29
N ASP A 152 -6.53 23.41 -9.20
CA ASP A 152 -6.44 24.75 -8.58
C ASP A 152 -5.00 25.23 -8.38
N GLY A 153 -4.09 24.83 -9.27
CA GLY A 153 -2.68 25.16 -9.18
C GLY A 153 -1.81 24.05 -8.56
N VAL A 154 -0.57 24.39 -8.28
CA VAL A 154 0.40 23.40 -7.73
C VAL A 154 0.24 23.29 -6.22
N TYR A 155 -0.36 22.21 -5.78
CA TYR A 155 -0.49 21.86 -4.36
C TYR A 155 0.30 20.59 -4.05
N PRO A 156 0.78 20.35 -2.81
CA PRO A 156 1.49 19.11 -2.45
C PRO A 156 0.54 17.91 -2.45
N PHE A 157 0.43 17.23 -3.59
CA PHE A 157 -0.53 16.14 -3.85
C PHE A 157 -0.24 14.80 -3.15
N GLY A 158 0.84 14.66 -2.38
CA GLY A 158 1.21 13.38 -1.79
C GLY A 158 0.08 12.71 -1.00
N PHE A 159 -0.57 13.46 -0.15
CA PHE A 159 -1.70 13.00 0.65
C PHE A 159 -2.91 12.63 -0.24
N HIS A 160 -3.27 13.47 -1.19
CA HIS A 160 -4.39 13.23 -2.11
C HIS A 160 -4.14 12.02 -3.01
N CYS A 161 -2.90 11.81 -3.46
CA CYS A 161 -2.50 10.62 -4.22
C CYS A 161 -2.73 9.33 -3.41
N MET A 162 -2.41 9.34 -2.12
CA MET A 162 -2.64 8.19 -1.24
C MET A 162 -4.13 7.89 -1.11
N ILE A 163 -4.95 8.91 -0.84
CA ILE A 163 -6.40 8.74 -0.71
C ILE A 163 -7.01 8.28 -2.04
N TYR A 164 -6.62 8.91 -3.15
CA TYR A 164 -7.07 8.51 -4.48
C TYR A 164 -6.73 7.04 -4.78
N TYR A 165 -5.53 6.59 -4.42
CA TYR A 165 -5.14 5.19 -4.59
C TYR A 165 -6.00 4.24 -3.77
N LEU A 166 -6.21 4.56 -2.48
CA LEU A 166 -7.06 3.76 -1.59
C LEU A 166 -8.51 3.71 -2.08
N HIS A 167 -9.05 4.84 -2.50
CA HIS A 167 -10.39 4.92 -3.08
C HIS A 167 -10.51 4.07 -4.35
N THR A 168 -9.60 4.24 -5.30
CA THR A 168 -9.69 3.62 -6.62
C THR A 168 -9.43 2.12 -6.57
N VAL A 169 -8.43 1.67 -5.80
CA VAL A 169 -8.01 0.26 -5.75
C VAL A 169 -8.86 -0.56 -4.77
N PHE A 170 -9.12 -0.01 -3.59
CA PHE A 170 -9.82 -0.73 -2.52
C PHE A 170 -11.31 -0.34 -2.40
N ARG A 171 -11.78 0.62 -3.22
CA ARG A 171 -13.17 1.12 -3.21
C ARG A 171 -13.62 1.64 -1.83
N VAL A 172 -12.69 2.19 -1.07
CA VAL A 172 -13.01 2.82 0.22
C VAL A 172 -13.58 4.20 -0.05
N ASP A 173 -14.60 4.58 0.69
CA ASP A 173 -15.21 5.89 0.56
C ASP A 173 -14.22 7.01 0.92
N THR A 174 -14.11 8.00 0.05
CA THR A 174 -13.14 9.10 0.18
C THR A 174 -13.39 9.92 1.44
N TYR A 175 -14.67 10.20 1.73
CA TYR A 175 -15.04 10.96 2.92
C TYR A 175 -14.69 10.20 4.21
N ALA A 176 -14.95 8.88 4.23
CA ALA A 176 -14.59 8.04 5.37
C ALA A 176 -13.07 8.02 5.61
N ILE A 177 -12.25 7.98 4.53
CA ILE A 177 -10.78 8.07 4.67
C ILE A 177 -10.40 9.43 5.26
N LEU A 178 -10.94 10.52 4.74
CA LEU A 178 -10.65 11.89 5.22
C LEU A 178 -11.04 12.12 6.67
N CYS A 179 -12.08 11.42 7.15
CA CYS A 179 -12.50 11.51 8.56
C CYS A 179 -11.56 10.75 9.52
N VAL A 180 -10.77 9.79 9.01
CA VAL A 180 -9.86 8.96 9.83
C VAL A 180 -8.44 9.53 9.84
N PHE A 181 -8.04 10.25 8.80
CA PHE A 181 -6.71 10.89 8.67
C PHE A 181 -6.70 12.30 9.21
#